data_03e079a0f7d659080fad67533768e9f9
#
_entry.id   03e079a0f7d659080fad67533768e9f9
#
_cell.length_a   1.000
_cell.length_b   1.000
_cell.length_c   1.000
_cell.angle_alpha   90.00
_cell.angle_beta   90.00
_cell.angle_gamma   90.00
#
_symmetry.space_group_name_H-M   'P 1'
#
loop_
_entity.id
_entity.type
_entity.pdbx_description
1 polymer ?
#
loop_
_entity_poly.entity_id
_entity_poly.type
_entity_poly.pdbx_seq_one_letter_code
_entity_poly.pdbx_strand_id
1 'polypeptide(L)'
;MRVLSMFDGISCGRVALERVGITPEVYYASEVDPHAERVSADNYPDIIRLGDAFGVESWDIWNIDLLLGGSPCTHWSIAQKDNRETESSGIGWELFSLYAKAIEVFHPRYFLYENVRSLSSQIRCEITRILGVEPININSALVSAQTRNRLYWTNIPGVQQPEDKKISLCSILEPGGIAYREKAECIRATYYKCGGINARNFEKKITDGLGYDGVLIRAEECSGPLFAGKTPYTVRDGEIEIHGSKYKMPAPDGLYYLRKYTVNEACRLQTLPDNYCRAVSDTQAYKGIGNGWTIDVIAHILTGLATSATGVPYVERRSA
;
A
#
# COMPACT_ATOMS: atom_id res chain seq x y z
N MET A 1 -15.94 12.40 -15.56
CA MET A 1 -14.47 12.22 -15.56
C MET A 1 -14.12 10.85 -16.09
N ARG A 2 -13.27 10.76 -17.09
CA ARG A 2 -12.72 9.52 -17.67
C ARG A 2 -11.33 9.29 -17.11
N VAL A 3 -11.12 8.12 -16.53
CA VAL A 3 -9.88 7.79 -15.79
C VAL A 3 -9.16 6.65 -16.50
N LEU A 4 -7.85 6.77 -16.63
CA LEU A 4 -6.95 5.67 -17.02
C LEU A 4 -6.04 5.37 -15.83
N SER A 5 -6.02 4.13 -15.36
CA SER A 5 -5.12 3.65 -14.33
C SER A 5 -4.18 2.59 -14.91
N MET A 6 -2.89 2.89 -14.93
CA MET A 6 -1.85 1.98 -15.38
C MET A 6 -1.19 1.27 -14.19
N PHE A 7 -0.94 -0.02 -14.34
CA PHE A 7 -0.46 -0.88 -13.24
C PHE A 7 -1.43 -0.85 -12.06
N ASP A 8 -2.72 -0.99 -12.36
CA ASP A 8 -3.85 -0.69 -11.48
C ASP A 8 -3.89 -1.56 -10.21
N GLY A 9 -3.28 -2.74 -10.27
CA GLY A 9 -3.25 -3.67 -9.16
C GLY A 9 -4.67 -4.07 -8.74
N ILE A 10 -4.97 -3.88 -7.47
CA ILE A 10 -6.29 -4.18 -6.87
C ILE A 10 -7.24 -2.96 -6.93
N SER A 11 -7.06 -2.03 -7.86
CA SER A 11 -7.88 -0.83 -8.08
C SER A 11 -7.92 0.16 -6.92
N CYS A 12 -6.79 0.36 -6.26
CA CYS A 12 -6.66 1.33 -5.17
C CYS A 12 -7.05 2.76 -5.59
N GLY A 13 -6.77 3.15 -6.84
CA GLY A 13 -7.17 4.45 -7.39
C GLY A 13 -8.68 4.63 -7.47
N ARG A 14 -9.43 3.57 -7.82
CA ARG A 14 -10.88 3.57 -7.86
C ARG A 14 -11.50 3.76 -6.48
N VAL A 15 -10.97 3.04 -5.46
CA VAL A 15 -11.39 3.20 -4.07
C VAL A 15 -11.13 4.63 -3.57
N ALA A 16 -9.96 5.20 -3.92
CA ALA A 16 -9.60 6.56 -3.50
C ALA A 16 -10.51 7.63 -4.13
N LEU A 17 -10.91 7.47 -5.41
CA LEU A 17 -11.87 8.35 -6.06
C LEU A 17 -13.24 8.31 -5.36
N GLU A 18 -13.74 7.13 -5.03
CA GLU A 18 -15.00 7.00 -4.28
C GLU A 18 -14.92 7.66 -2.90
N ARG A 19 -13.77 7.53 -2.22
CA ARG A 19 -13.56 8.12 -0.90
C ARG A 19 -13.67 9.64 -0.91
N VAL A 20 -13.31 10.30 -2.01
CA VAL A 20 -13.48 11.75 -2.19
C VAL A 20 -14.78 12.14 -2.92
N GLY A 21 -15.69 11.18 -3.11
CA GLY A 21 -16.98 11.43 -3.72
C GLY A 21 -16.95 11.62 -5.23
N ILE A 22 -15.88 11.17 -5.90
CA ILE A 22 -15.75 11.23 -7.35
C ILE A 22 -16.13 9.87 -7.94
N THR A 23 -17.23 9.84 -8.72
CA THR A 23 -17.60 8.67 -9.53
C THR A 23 -17.11 8.91 -10.95
N PRO A 24 -16.16 8.11 -11.47
CA PRO A 24 -15.76 8.23 -12.87
C PRO A 24 -16.90 7.83 -13.80
N GLU A 25 -17.00 8.52 -14.92
CA GLU A 25 -17.89 8.15 -16.03
C GLU A 25 -17.43 6.82 -16.64
N VAL A 26 -16.12 6.70 -16.83
CA VAL A 26 -15.44 5.48 -17.30
C VAL A 26 -14.13 5.35 -16.57
N TYR A 27 -13.80 4.14 -16.13
CA TYR A 27 -12.52 3.80 -15.54
C TYR A 27 -11.88 2.68 -16.37
N TYR A 28 -10.74 3.01 -17.00
CA TYR A 28 -9.91 2.07 -17.73
C TYR A 28 -8.76 1.61 -16.83
N ALA A 29 -8.46 0.32 -16.82
CA ALA A 29 -7.37 -0.24 -16.04
C ALA A 29 -6.45 -1.13 -16.89
N SER A 30 -5.15 -0.90 -16.77
CA SER A 30 -4.12 -1.81 -17.29
C SER A 30 -3.47 -2.54 -16.13
N GLU A 31 -3.59 -3.85 -16.11
CA GLU A 31 -3.02 -4.79 -15.13
C GLU A 31 -2.82 -6.14 -15.82
N VAL A 32 -1.82 -6.92 -15.37
CA VAL A 32 -1.50 -8.25 -15.91
C VAL A 32 -1.54 -9.36 -14.86
N ASP A 33 -1.58 -9.03 -13.55
CA ASP A 33 -1.70 -10.03 -12.49
C ASP A 33 -3.16 -10.50 -12.39
N PRO A 34 -3.49 -11.76 -12.77
CA PRO A 34 -4.85 -12.24 -12.79
C PRO A 34 -5.51 -12.29 -11.41
N HIS A 35 -4.72 -12.31 -10.34
CA HIS A 35 -5.24 -12.26 -8.97
C HIS A 35 -5.62 -10.83 -8.57
N ALA A 36 -4.82 -9.85 -8.98
CA ALA A 36 -5.16 -8.43 -8.79
C ALA A 36 -6.41 -8.07 -9.60
N GLU A 37 -6.49 -8.48 -10.87
CA GLU A 37 -7.68 -8.31 -11.70
C GLU A 37 -8.93 -8.97 -11.09
N ARG A 38 -8.80 -10.15 -10.47
CA ARG A 38 -9.92 -10.82 -9.80
C ARG A 38 -10.43 -10.01 -8.60
N VAL A 39 -9.55 -9.45 -7.78
CA VAL A 39 -9.94 -8.55 -6.67
C VAL A 39 -10.62 -7.30 -7.22
N SER A 40 -10.05 -6.69 -8.25
CA SER A 40 -10.62 -5.53 -8.94
C SER A 40 -12.02 -5.84 -9.50
N ALA A 41 -12.19 -6.99 -10.16
CA ALA A 41 -13.47 -7.38 -10.76
C ALA A 41 -14.56 -7.69 -9.74
N ASP A 42 -14.21 -8.26 -8.60
CA ASP A 42 -15.15 -8.54 -7.50
C ASP A 42 -15.71 -7.26 -6.87
N ASN A 43 -14.88 -6.21 -6.77
CA ASN A 43 -15.28 -4.94 -6.19
C ASN A 43 -15.86 -3.96 -7.25
N TYR A 44 -15.31 -3.96 -8.47
CA TYR A 44 -15.62 -3.03 -9.54
C TYR A 44 -15.78 -3.73 -10.88
N PRO A 45 -16.91 -4.38 -11.13
CA PRO A 45 -17.19 -5.07 -12.39
C PRO A 45 -17.32 -4.13 -13.60
N ASP A 46 -17.55 -2.84 -13.37
CA ASP A 46 -17.69 -1.78 -14.36
C ASP A 46 -16.35 -1.28 -14.95
N ILE A 47 -15.22 -1.66 -14.38
CA ILE A 47 -13.89 -1.30 -14.88
C ILE A 47 -13.64 -1.96 -16.25
N ILE A 48 -13.25 -1.15 -17.23
CA ILE A 48 -12.82 -1.64 -18.55
C ILE A 48 -11.34 -2.00 -18.49
N ARG A 49 -11.05 -3.30 -18.65
CA ARG A 49 -9.69 -3.83 -18.56
C ARG A 49 -9.01 -3.80 -19.92
N LEU A 50 -7.84 -3.17 -19.98
CA LEU A 50 -7.04 -2.99 -21.18
C LEU A 50 -5.91 -4.01 -21.31
N GLY A 51 -5.66 -4.81 -20.26
CA GLY A 51 -4.56 -5.77 -20.23
C GLY A 51 -3.19 -5.12 -20.05
N ASP A 52 -2.23 -5.58 -20.84
CA ASP A 52 -0.82 -5.21 -20.71
C ASP A 52 -0.55 -3.74 -21.10
N ALA A 53 0.23 -3.04 -20.28
CA ALA A 53 0.65 -1.66 -20.50
C ALA A 53 1.47 -1.46 -21.79
N PHE A 54 2.11 -2.50 -22.31
CA PHE A 54 2.78 -2.46 -23.61
C PHE A 54 1.85 -2.18 -24.78
N GLY A 55 0.54 -2.39 -24.60
CA GLY A 55 -0.49 -2.02 -25.58
C GLY A 55 -0.85 -0.53 -25.64
N VAL A 56 -0.24 0.34 -24.84
CA VAL A 56 -0.65 1.73 -24.61
C VAL A 56 -0.91 2.55 -25.87
N GLU A 57 -0.12 2.36 -26.93
CA GLU A 57 -0.29 3.08 -28.20
C GLU A 57 -1.44 2.56 -29.07
N SER A 58 -1.93 1.36 -28.80
CA SER A 58 -3.00 0.69 -29.54
C SER A 58 -4.35 0.75 -28.87
N TRP A 59 -4.46 1.30 -27.65
CA TRP A 59 -5.73 1.38 -26.94
C TRP A 59 -6.68 2.40 -27.61
N ASP A 60 -7.86 1.95 -28.00
CA ASP A 60 -8.91 2.80 -28.56
C ASP A 60 -9.69 3.51 -27.45
N ILE A 61 -9.02 4.41 -26.75
CA ILE A 61 -9.57 5.24 -25.68
C ILE A 61 -9.21 6.71 -25.90
N TRP A 62 -10.05 7.60 -25.45
CA TRP A 62 -9.88 9.05 -25.67
C TRP A 62 -10.46 9.87 -24.52
N ASN A 63 -10.12 11.19 -24.53
CA ASN A 63 -10.62 12.16 -23.55
C ASN A 63 -10.34 11.72 -22.10
N ILE A 64 -9.12 11.31 -21.82
CA ILE A 64 -8.70 10.94 -20.46
C ILE A 64 -8.49 12.21 -19.64
N ASP A 65 -9.29 12.38 -18.59
CA ASP A 65 -9.18 13.51 -17.68
C ASP A 65 -8.08 13.29 -16.62
N LEU A 66 -7.94 12.05 -16.15
CA LEU A 66 -7.02 11.68 -15.09
C LEU A 66 -6.27 10.40 -15.44
N LEU A 67 -4.94 10.48 -15.40
CA LEU A 67 -4.05 9.33 -15.50
C LEU A 67 -3.50 9.00 -14.10
N LEU A 68 -3.76 7.80 -13.61
CA LEU A 68 -3.21 7.24 -12.39
C LEU A 68 -2.17 6.17 -12.75
N GLY A 69 -1.11 6.02 -11.93
CA GLY A 69 -0.20 4.91 -12.11
C GLY A 69 0.95 4.89 -11.11
N GLY A 70 1.54 3.71 -10.98
CA GLY A 70 2.74 3.47 -10.21
C GLY A 70 3.40 2.22 -10.77
N SER A 71 4.44 2.38 -11.59
CA SER A 71 5.11 1.22 -12.18
C SER A 71 5.73 0.32 -11.10
N PRO A 72 5.80 -1.00 -11.31
CA PRO A 72 6.35 -1.91 -10.34
C PRO A 72 7.72 -1.48 -9.81
N CYS A 73 7.81 -1.28 -8.49
CA CYS A 73 9.04 -0.82 -7.82
C CYS A 73 10.05 -1.94 -7.56
N THR A 74 9.78 -3.17 -8.04
CA THR A 74 10.58 -4.37 -7.73
C THR A 74 12.06 -4.15 -8.09
N HIS A 75 12.34 -3.52 -9.20
CA HIS A 75 13.70 -3.29 -9.69
C HIS A 75 14.40 -2.09 -9.02
N TRP A 76 13.66 -1.19 -8.38
CA TRP A 76 14.18 0.06 -7.81
C TRP A 76 14.25 0.08 -6.29
N SER A 77 13.56 -0.86 -5.64
CA SER A 77 13.50 -0.92 -4.19
C SER A 77 14.83 -1.40 -3.58
N ILE A 78 15.23 -0.81 -2.44
CA ILE A 78 16.34 -1.30 -1.61
C ILE A 78 16.10 -2.72 -1.06
N ALA A 79 14.89 -3.24 -1.13
CA ALA A 79 14.60 -4.63 -0.78
C ALA A 79 15.19 -5.62 -1.81
N GLN A 80 15.54 -5.15 -3.00
CA GLN A 80 16.22 -5.92 -4.03
C GLN A 80 17.74 -5.79 -3.85
N LYS A 81 18.38 -6.82 -3.30
CA LYS A 81 19.79 -6.73 -2.93
C LYS A 81 20.75 -6.85 -4.13
N ASP A 82 20.46 -7.74 -5.08
CA ASP A 82 21.45 -8.18 -6.07
C ASP A 82 21.24 -7.59 -7.49
N ASN A 83 20.04 -7.14 -7.83
CA ASN A 83 19.69 -6.64 -9.18
C ASN A 83 18.94 -5.31 -9.14
N ARG A 84 19.32 -4.45 -8.20
CA ARG A 84 18.67 -3.13 -8.09
C ARG A 84 19.15 -2.22 -9.22
N GLU A 85 18.22 -1.75 -10.02
CA GLU A 85 18.49 -0.74 -11.04
C GLU A 85 18.67 0.63 -10.36
N THR A 86 19.72 1.34 -10.72
CA THR A 86 20.05 2.67 -10.20
C THR A 86 20.11 3.73 -11.29
N GLU A 87 20.04 3.30 -12.56
CA GLU A 87 20.08 4.13 -13.75
C GLU A 87 18.75 4.08 -14.50
N SER A 88 18.56 5.02 -15.43
CA SER A 88 17.39 5.12 -16.31
C SER A 88 17.44 4.07 -17.42
N SER A 89 17.55 2.82 -17.03
CA SER A 89 17.66 1.65 -17.91
C SER A 89 17.02 0.43 -17.23
N GLY A 90 16.84 -0.66 -17.99
CA GLY A 90 16.25 -1.89 -17.51
C GLY A 90 14.72 -1.87 -17.48
N ILE A 91 14.12 -2.96 -16.97
CA ILE A 91 12.67 -3.19 -17.03
C ILE A 91 11.89 -2.17 -16.19
N GLY A 92 12.42 -1.74 -15.04
CA GLY A 92 11.76 -0.72 -14.23
C GLY A 92 11.62 0.59 -14.97
N TRP A 93 12.67 0.99 -15.71
CA TRP A 93 12.63 2.17 -16.54
C TRP A 93 11.71 2.03 -17.75
N GLU A 94 11.71 0.87 -18.41
CA GLU A 94 10.81 0.56 -19.51
C GLU A 94 9.34 0.71 -19.09
N LEU A 95 8.97 0.13 -17.93
CA LEU A 95 7.60 0.26 -17.38
C LEU A 95 7.24 1.73 -17.04
N PHE A 96 8.16 2.52 -16.50
CA PHE A 96 7.91 3.95 -16.32
C PHE A 96 7.72 4.66 -17.67
N SER A 97 8.51 4.30 -18.69
CA SER A 97 8.40 4.89 -20.02
C SER A 97 7.04 4.67 -20.66
N LEU A 98 6.37 3.54 -20.38
CA LEU A 98 4.98 3.29 -20.81
C LEU A 98 4.00 4.27 -20.16
N TYR A 99 4.20 4.61 -18.87
CA TYR A 99 3.40 5.63 -18.22
C TYR A 99 3.62 7.03 -18.82
N ALA A 100 4.88 7.40 -19.07
CA ALA A 100 5.21 8.64 -19.76
C ALA A 100 4.60 8.68 -21.17
N LYS A 101 4.62 7.55 -21.87
CA LYS A 101 3.98 7.41 -23.20
C LYS A 101 2.47 7.62 -23.14
N ALA A 102 1.80 7.13 -22.08
CA ALA A 102 0.37 7.39 -21.90
C ALA A 102 0.05 8.88 -21.74
N ILE A 103 0.93 9.67 -21.08
CA ILE A 103 0.79 11.13 -21.03
C ILE A 103 0.88 11.73 -22.45
N GLU A 104 1.84 11.28 -23.25
CA GLU A 104 2.04 11.77 -24.63
C GLU A 104 0.91 11.39 -25.57
N VAL A 105 0.31 10.20 -25.41
CA VAL A 105 -0.74 9.69 -26.31
C VAL A 105 -2.11 10.26 -25.94
N PHE A 106 -2.44 10.29 -24.66
CA PHE A 106 -3.79 10.61 -24.19
C PHE A 106 -3.96 12.04 -23.69
N HIS A 107 -2.86 12.79 -23.49
CA HIS A 107 -2.85 14.18 -23.01
C HIS A 107 -3.81 14.41 -21.80
N PRO A 108 -3.72 13.61 -20.72
CA PRO A 108 -4.62 13.74 -19.60
C PRO A 108 -4.51 15.12 -18.96
N ARG A 109 -5.65 15.69 -18.53
CA ARG A 109 -5.66 16.98 -17.83
C ARG A 109 -4.88 16.92 -16.52
N TYR A 110 -5.04 15.80 -15.80
CA TYR A 110 -4.38 15.54 -14.53
C TYR A 110 -3.67 14.20 -14.57
N PHE A 111 -2.58 14.10 -13.82
CA PHE A 111 -1.89 12.84 -13.62
C PHE A 111 -1.42 12.68 -12.18
N LEU A 112 -1.25 11.44 -11.76
CA LEU A 112 -0.62 11.03 -10.52
C LEU A 112 0.23 9.80 -10.78
N TYR A 113 1.54 9.93 -10.55
CA TYR A 113 2.51 8.83 -10.59
C TYR A 113 3.10 8.61 -9.21
N GLU A 114 3.13 7.35 -8.74
CA GLU A 114 3.68 6.97 -7.44
C GLU A 114 4.87 6.04 -7.59
N ASN A 115 5.88 6.19 -6.73
CA ASN A 115 6.92 5.17 -6.57
C ASN A 115 7.57 5.22 -5.18
N VAL A 116 8.46 4.24 -4.91
CA VAL A 116 9.17 4.14 -3.62
C VAL A 116 10.12 5.32 -3.40
N ARG A 117 10.21 5.80 -2.15
CA ARG A 117 11.18 6.85 -1.77
C ARG A 117 12.63 6.44 -1.99
N SER A 118 12.91 5.15 -1.98
CA SER A 118 14.26 4.60 -2.11
C SER A 118 14.81 4.59 -3.54
N LEU A 119 14.15 5.19 -4.51
CA LEU A 119 14.70 5.41 -5.86
C LEU A 119 16.11 6.03 -5.78
N SER A 120 16.99 5.66 -6.72
CA SER A 120 18.24 6.38 -6.88
C SER A 120 17.97 7.85 -7.24
N SER A 121 18.90 8.74 -6.90
CA SER A 121 18.79 10.15 -7.24
C SER A 121 18.71 10.35 -8.75
N GLN A 122 19.44 9.56 -9.53
CA GLN A 122 19.44 9.62 -10.99
C GLN A 122 18.05 9.30 -11.56
N ILE A 123 17.43 8.15 -11.18
CA ILE A 123 16.09 7.79 -11.64
C ILE A 123 15.07 8.85 -11.21
N ARG A 124 15.14 9.32 -9.95
CA ARG A 124 14.22 10.37 -9.47
C ARG A 124 14.33 11.64 -10.28
N CYS A 125 15.55 12.11 -10.57
CA CYS A 125 15.77 13.32 -11.40
C CYS A 125 15.22 13.15 -12.80
N GLU A 126 15.42 11.99 -13.44
CA GLU A 126 14.91 11.73 -14.78
C GLU A 126 13.37 11.63 -14.82
N ILE A 127 12.74 10.96 -13.85
CA ILE A 127 11.26 10.95 -13.73
C ILE A 127 10.75 12.39 -13.56
N THR A 128 11.36 13.18 -12.68
CA THR A 128 11.02 14.58 -12.46
C THR A 128 11.15 15.41 -13.74
N ARG A 129 12.23 15.23 -14.50
CA ARG A 129 12.47 15.93 -15.76
C ARG A 129 11.39 15.59 -16.81
N ILE A 130 11.01 14.30 -16.92
CA ILE A 130 10.03 13.84 -17.91
C ILE A 130 8.62 14.30 -17.53
N LEU A 131 8.24 14.16 -16.25
CA LEU A 131 6.90 14.55 -15.77
C LEU A 131 6.74 16.06 -15.56
N GLY A 132 7.86 16.82 -15.53
CA GLY A 132 7.84 18.28 -15.41
C GLY A 132 7.40 18.83 -14.06
N VAL A 133 7.29 17.98 -13.02
CA VAL A 133 6.87 18.36 -11.66
C VAL A 133 7.76 17.69 -10.61
N GLU A 134 8.03 18.40 -9.51
CA GLU A 134 8.76 17.82 -8.38
C GLU A 134 7.89 16.84 -7.58
N PRO A 135 8.45 15.74 -7.07
CA PRO A 135 7.69 14.79 -6.28
C PRO A 135 7.44 15.30 -4.87
N ILE A 136 6.26 15.03 -4.36
CA ILE A 136 5.91 15.21 -2.95
C ILE A 136 6.17 13.89 -2.23
N ASN A 137 6.97 13.92 -1.16
CA ASN A 137 7.17 12.73 -0.33
C ASN A 137 6.11 12.70 0.78
N ILE A 138 5.21 11.72 0.75
CA ILE A 138 4.20 11.53 1.80
C ILE A 138 4.47 10.21 2.53
N ASN A 139 4.41 10.28 3.87
CA ASN A 139 4.43 9.09 4.72
C ASN A 139 2.99 8.72 5.09
N SER A 140 2.58 7.50 4.75
CA SER A 140 1.25 6.98 5.11
C SER A 140 0.98 7.00 6.63
N ALA A 141 2.02 7.06 7.47
CA ALA A 141 1.86 7.17 8.93
C ALA A 141 1.02 8.37 9.37
N LEU A 142 0.90 9.40 8.55
CA LEU A 142 0.04 10.55 8.81
C LEU A 142 -1.45 10.20 8.75
N VAL A 143 -1.84 9.25 7.90
CA VAL A 143 -3.25 8.90 7.64
C VAL A 143 -3.57 7.41 7.82
N SER A 144 -2.61 6.62 8.30
CA SER A 144 -2.72 5.17 8.48
C SER A 144 -1.91 4.70 9.69
N ALA A 145 -2.14 3.46 10.11
CA ALA A 145 -1.39 2.80 11.16
C ALA A 145 -0.04 2.21 10.71
N GLN A 146 0.46 2.53 9.49
CA GLN A 146 1.74 2.05 8.99
C GLN A 146 2.69 3.17 8.56
N THR A 147 3.99 2.93 8.70
CA THR A 147 5.05 3.78 8.14
C THR A 147 5.34 3.34 6.70
N ARG A 148 4.91 4.12 5.71
CA ARG A 148 5.11 3.84 4.29
C ARG A 148 5.44 5.14 3.56
N ASN A 149 6.72 5.40 3.29
CA ASN A 149 7.17 6.59 2.59
C ASN A 149 7.13 6.36 1.08
N ARG A 150 6.49 7.27 0.34
CA ARG A 150 6.38 7.24 -1.13
C ARG A 150 6.60 8.60 -1.73
N LEU A 151 7.00 8.61 -2.98
CA LEU A 151 7.11 9.80 -3.83
C LEU A 151 5.91 9.85 -4.77
N TYR A 152 5.30 11.01 -4.87
CA TYR A 152 4.14 11.27 -5.72
C TYR A 152 4.43 12.45 -6.65
N TRP A 153 4.44 12.21 -7.95
CA TRP A 153 4.52 13.24 -8.99
C TRP A 153 3.11 13.50 -9.49
N THR A 154 2.66 14.75 -9.42
CA THR A 154 1.31 15.11 -9.86
C THR A 154 1.22 16.58 -10.22
N ASN A 155 0.37 16.90 -11.20
CA ASN A 155 -0.04 18.25 -11.54
C ASN A 155 -1.40 18.64 -10.94
N ILE A 156 -1.96 17.80 -10.07
CA ILE A 156 -3.18 18.13 -9.30
C ILE A 156 -2.86 19.30 -8.38
N PRO A 157 -3.65 20.39 -8.42
CA PRO A 157 -3.32 21.59 -7.67
C PRO A 157 -3.55 21.43 -6.16
N GLY A 158 -2.79 22.18 -5.35
CA GLY A 158 -3.02 22.34 -3.91
C GLY A 158 -2.60 21.14 -3.06
N VAL A 159 -1.90 20.16 -3.62
CA VAL A 159 -1.45 18.99 -2.85
C VAL A 159 -0.37 19.38 -1.85
N GLN A 160 -0.62 19.10 -0.59
CA GLN A 160 0.30 19.34 0.54
C GLN A 160 0.42 18.06 1.39
N GLN A 161 1.21 18.12 2.48
CA GLN A 161 1.25 17.03 3.45
C GLN A 161 -0.12 16.89 4.11
N PRO A 162 -0.67 15.67 4.26
CA PRO A 162 -1.88 15.48 5.04
C PRO A 162 -1.63 15.76 6.53
N GLU A 163 -2.67 16.18 7.24
CA GLU A 163 -2.63 16.28 8.69
C GLU A 163 -2.42 14.89 9.33
N ASP A 164 -1.71 14.86 10.46
CA ASP A 164 -1.51 13.62 11.21
C ASP A 164 -2.80 13.24 11.97
N LYS A 165 -3.48 12.22 11.47
CA LYS A 165 -4.69 11.63 12.07
C LYS A 165 -4.38 10.81 13.34
N LYS A 166 -3.11 10.61 13.69
CA LYS A 166 -2.64 9.87 14.88
C LYS A 166 -3.23 8.47 15.02
N ILE A 167 -3.47 7.79 13.91
CA ILE A 167 -4.01 6.43 13.87
C ILE A 167 -2.96 5.46 14.39
N SER A 168 -3.17 4.87 15.56
CA SER A 168 -2.26 3.89 16.16
C SER A 168 -2.46 2.50 15.56
N LEU A 169 -1.43 1.64 15.66
CA LEU A 169 -1.54 0.24 15.24
C LEU A 169 -2.62 -0.49 16.03
N CYS A 170 -2.75 -0.20 17.33
CA CYS A 170 -3.77 -0.82 18.19
C CYS A 170 -5.19 -0.58 17.67
N SER A 171 -5.47 0.59 17.08
CA SER A 171 -6.82 0.97 16.64
C SER A 171 -7.33 0.16 15.43
N ILE A 172 -6.44 -0.53 14.72
CA ILE A 172 -6.82 -1.28 13.51
C ILE A 172 -6.78 -2.80 13.69
N LEU A 173 -6.31 -3.28 14.85
CA LEU A 173 -6.22 -4.71 15.12
C LEU A 173 -7.61 -5.31 15.36
N GLU A 174 -7.75 -6.57 15.01
CA GLU A 174 -8.91 -7.38 15.39
C GLU A 174 -8.92 -7.66 16.90
N PRO A 175 -10.08 -7.98 17.49
CA PRO A 175 -10.21 -8.27 18.92
C PRO A 175 -9.16 -9.28 19.40
N GLY A 176 -8.60 -9.05 20.58
CA GLY A 176 -7.53 -9.86 21.17
C GLY A 176 -6.12 -9.55 20.63
N GLY A 177 -6.00 -8.77 19.57
CA GLY A 177 -4.70 -8.32 19.07
C GLY A 177 -4.09 -7.22 19.92
N ILE A 178 -2.81 -7.35 20.27
CA ILE A 178 -2.07 -6.36 21.06
C ILE A 178 -0.88 -5.85 20.25
N ALA A 179 -0.83 -4.54 20.06
CA ALA A 179 0.28 -3.87 19.39
C ALA A 179 1.45 -3.66 20.38
N TYR A 180 2.66 -3.96 19.94
CA TYR A 180 3.89 -3.66 20.69
C TYR A 180 4.69 -2.50 20.09
N ARG A 181 4.07 -1.74 19.20
CA ARG A 181 4.60 -0.51 18.60
C ARG A 181 3.46 0.41 18.18
N GLU A 182 3.74 1.68 18.03
CA GLU A 182 2.74 2.70 17.68
C GLU A 182 2.26 2.56 16.23
N LYS A 183 3.17 2.31 15.30
CA LYS A 183 2.90 2.14 13.86
C LYS A 183 3.51 0.83 13.36
N ALA A 184 2.82 0.14 12.49
CA ALA A 184 3.38 -0.95 11.72
C ALA A 184 4.46 -0.47 10.75
N GLU A 185 5.37 -1.36 10.38
CA GLU A 185 6.22 -1.14 9.21
C GLU A 185 5.41 -1.28 7.91
N CYS A 186 6.00 -0.84 6.81
CA CYS A 186 5.42 -0.96 5.49
C CYS A 186 5.02 -2.41 5.20
N ILE A 187 3.72 -2.67 5.03
CA ILE A 187 3.26 -3.97 4.54
C ILE A 187 3.84 -4.24 3.15
N ARG A 188 4.50 -5.38 2.97
CA ARG A 188 5.19 -5.77 1.73
C ARG A 188 4.42 -6.85 1.00
N ALA A 189 4.51 -6.91 -0.32
CA ALA A 189 3.92 -7.98 -1.12
C ALA A 189 4.35 -9.39 -0.68
N THR A 190 5.51 -9.50 -0.04
CA THR A 190 6.07 -10.76 0.50
C THR A 190 5.59 -11.10 1.91
N TYR A 191 4.66 -10.31 2.48
CA TYR A 191 4.22 -10.50 3.88
C TYR A 191 3.63 -11.88 4.15
N TYR A 192 3.04 -12.54 3.15
CA TYR A 192 2.58 -13.93 3.26
C TYR A 192 3.68 -14.91 3.69
N LYS A 193 4.97 -14.57 3.48
CA LYS A 193 6.14 -15.38 3.87
C LYS A 193 6.50 -15.26 5.36
N CYS A 194 5.80 -14.44 6.15
CA CYS A 194 6.15 -14.22 7.56
C CYS A 194 6.03 -15.48 8.41
N GLY A 195 5.21 -16.46 8.00
CA GLY A 195 5.02 -17.72 8.71
C GLY A 195 3.78 -17.73 9.60
N GLY A 196 3.62 -18.81 10.36
CA GLY A 196 2.52 -19.02 11.31
C GLY A 196 2.82 -18.45 12.70
N ILE A 197 2.14 -19.02 13.73
CA ILE A 197 2.32 -18.62 15.13
C ILE A 197 3.77 -18.83 15.58
N ASN A 198 4.33 -17.84 16.24
CA ASN A 198 5.71 -17.82 16.75
C ASN A 198 6.77 -18.15 15.68
N ALA A 199 6.52 -17.74 14.43
CA ALA A 199 7.49 -17.99 13.37
C ALA A 199 8.80 -17.23 13.60
N ARG A 200 9.93 -17.85 13.25
CA ARG A 200 11.28 -17.27 13.38
C ARG A 200 11.41 -15.86 12.77
N ASN A 201 10.59 -15.52 11.77
CA ASN A 201 10.60 -14.19 11.18
C ASN A 201 10.09 -13.09 12.13
N PHE A 202 9.19 -13.41 13.07
CA PHE A 202 8.78 -12.48 14.13
C PHE A 202 9.87 -12.33 15.19
N GLU A 203 10.50 -13.45 15.59
CA GLU A 203 11.67 -13.41 16.51
C GLU A 203 12.76 -12.51 15.94
N LYS A 204 13.17 -12.73 14.69
CA LYS A 204 14.17 -11.89 14.01
C LYS A 204 13.77 -10.41 13.98
N LYS A 205 12.48 -10.09 13.91
CA LYS A 205 12.03 -8.72 13.96
C LYS A 205 12.30 -8.07 15.31
N ILE A 206 12.12 -8.82 16.38
CA ILE A 206 12.35 -8.36 17.75
C ILE A 206 13.84 -8.31 18.06
N THR A 207 14.61 -9.35 17.69
CA THR A 207 16.03 -9.51 18.04
C THR A 207 16.95 -8.62 17.19
N ASP A 208 16.75 -8.59 15.88
CA ASP A 208 17.71 -8.04 14.91
C ASP A 208 17.14 -6.86 14.12
N GLY A 209 15.85 -6.52 14.31
CA GLY A 209 15.13 -5.55 13.48
C GLY A 209 14.81 -6.08 12.07
N LEU A 210 15.18 -7.31 11.74
CA LEU A 210 14.93 -7.98 10.46
C LEU A 210 13.64 -8.81 10.50
N GLY A 211 13.15 -9.22 9.33
CA GLY A 211 11.95 -10.07 9.26
C GLY A 211 10.66 -9.27 9.07
N TYR A 212 9.61 -9.64 9.78
CA TYR A 212 8.27 -9.08 9.62
C TYR A 212 7.67 -8.69 10.96
N ASP A 213 6.90 -7.60 10.95
CA ASP A 213 6.06 -7.23 12.09
C ASP A 213 4.96 -8.26 12.32
N GLY A 214 4.53 -8.37 13.58
CA GLY A 214 3.43 -9.22 13.99
C GLY A 214 2.59 -8.56 15.07
N VAL A 215 1.65 -9.33 15.58
CA VAL A 215 0.70 -8.96 16.62
C VAL A 215 0.85 -9.93 17.77
N LEU A 216 0.86 -9.44 19.00
CA LEU A 216 0.76 -10.26 20.22
C LEU A 216 -0.70 -10.65 20.44
N ILE A 217 -0.91 -11.88 20.86
CA ILE A 217 -2.20 -12.36 21.39
C ILE A 217 -1.97 -13.11 22.69
N ARG A 218 -2.85 -12.91 23.68
CA ARG A 218 -2.71 -13.58 24.98
C ARG A 218 -2.87 -15.09 24.82
N ALA A 219 -1.99 -15.86 25.47
CA ALA A 219 -2.01 -17.32 25.36
C ALA A 219 -3.31 -17.91 25.95
N GLU A 220 -3.88 -17.30 26.98
CA GLU A 220 -5.14 -17.69 27.61
C GLU A 220 -6.37 -17.54 26.70
N GLU A 221 -6.29 -16.65 25.69
CA GLU A 221 -7.34 -16.42 24.69
C GLU A 221 -7.20 -17.35 23.47
N CYS A 222 -6.15 -18.18 23.44
CA CYS A 222 -5.78 -19.00 22.29
C CYS A 222 -6.12 -20.46 22.50
N SER A 223 -6.87 -21.05 21.59
CA SER A 223 -7.21 -22.47 21.58
C SER A 223 -7.18 -23.03 20.15
N GLY A 224 -7.12 -24.35 20.05
CA GLY A 224 -7.21 -25.05 18.77
C GLY A 224 -5.86 -25.43 18.12
N PRO A 225 -5.91 -26.07 16.95
CA PRO A 225 -4.77 -26.77 16.36
C PRO A 225 -3.63 -25.84 15.93
N LEU A 226 -3.89 -24.56 15.67
CA LEU A 226 -2.87 -23.57 15.29
C LEU A 226 -1.83 -23.33 16.40
N PHE A 227 -2.20 -23.52 17.66
CA PHE A 227 -1.39 -23.29 18.85
C PHE A 227 -0.81 -24.58 19.43
N ALA A 228 -1.29 -25.75 18.94
CA ALA A 228 -0.84 -27.04 19.41
C ALA A 228 0.69 -27.20 19.26
N GLY A 229 1.35 -27.56 20.37
CA GLY A 229 2.82 -27.71 20.41
C GLY A 229 3.61 -26.41 20.29
N LYS A 230 2.98 -25.24 20.37
CA LYS A 230 3.66 -23.95 20.44
C LYS A 230 3.85 -23.51 21.88
N THR A 231 5.02 -23.00 22.21
CA THR A 231 5.33 -22.42 23.51
C THR A 231 5.10 -20.91 23.44
N PRO A 232 4.28 -20.33 24.33
CA PRO A 232 4.12 -18.89 24.38
C PRO A 232 5.39 -18.22 24.94
N TYR A 233 5.62 -16.98 24.52
CA TYR A 233 6.65 -16.12 25.10
C TYR A 233 6.15 -15.48 26.40
N THR A 234 7.07 -15.30 27.36
CA THR A 234 6.80 -14.51 28.56
C THR A 234 7.16 -13.05 28.34
N VAL A 235 6.22 -12.15 28.61
CA VAL A 235 6.50 -10.72 28.74
C VAL A 235 6.41 -10.35 30.21
N ARG A 236 7.44 -9.69 30.73
CA ARG A 236 7.52 -9.20 32.12
C ARG A 236 8.28 -7.89 32.16
N ASP A 237 7.77 -6.92 32.90
CA ASP A 237 8.40 -5.60 33.08
C ASP A 237 8.70 -4.89 31.76
N GLY A 238 7.87 -5.06 30.74
CA GLY A 238 8.07 -4.48 29.40
C GLY A 238 9.17 -5.14 28.57
N GLU A 239 9.59 -6.37 28.91
CA GLU A 239 10.58 -7.16 28.19
C GLU A 239 10.03 -8.54 27.82
N ILE A 240 10.44 -9.05 26.66
CA ILE A 240 10.20 -10.42 26.19
C ILE A 240 11.53 -11.19 26.21
N GLU A 241 11.49 -12.44 26.68
CA GLU A 241 12.64 -13.32 26.61
C GLU A 241 12.58 -14.21 25.36
N ILE A 242 13.64 -14.14 24.53
CA ILE A 242 13.80 -14.96 23.31
C ILE A 242 15.20 -15.57 23.35
N HIS A 243 15.29 -16.89 23.34
CA HIS A 243 16.55 -17.66 23.39
C HIS A 243 17.50 -17.22 24.52
N GLY A 244 16.95 -16.94 25.70
CA GLY A 244 17.72 -16.54 26.89
C GLY A 244 18.19 -15.08 26.91
N SER A 245 17.79 -14.29 25.92
CA SER A 245 18.05 -12.85 25.87
C SER A 245 16.77 -12.05 26.01
N LYS A 246 16.86 -10.88 26.63
CA LYS A 246 15.72 -9.99 26.85
C LYS A 246 15.69 -8.86 25.84
N TYR A 247 14.51 -8.55 25.35
CA TYR A 247 14.25 -7.52 24.36
C TYR A 247 13.07 -6.66 24.80
N LYS A 248 13.12 -5.38 24.46
CA LYS A 248 12.03 -4.44 24.74
C LYS A 248 10.73 -4.90 24.11
N MET A 249 9.66 -5.00 24.91
CA MET A 249 8.33 -5.39 24.45
C MET A 249 7.29 -4.62 25.27
N PRO A 250 6.81 -3.46 24.78
CA PRO A 250 5.86 -2.62 25.52
C PRO A 250 4.46 -3.20 25.48
N ALA A 251 4.28 -4.32 26.15
CA ALA A 251 3.00 -5.00 26.35
C ALA A 251 2.83 -5.31 27.84
N PRO A 252 1.59 -5.49 28.36
CA PRO A 252 1.34 -5.92 29.73
C PRO A 252 2.01 -7.27 30.05
N ASP A 253 2.35 -7.50 31.32
CA ASP A 253 2.89 -8.79 31.75
C ASP A 253 1.92 -9.94 31.41
N GLY A 254 2.48 -11.06 30.97
CA GLY A 254 1.69 -12.23 30.59
C GLY A 254 2.40 -13.19 29.65
N LEU A 255 1.64 -14.18 29.19
CA LEU A 255 2.06 -15.15 28.18
C LEU A 255 1.43 -14.82 26.83
N TYR A 256 2.26 -14.80 25.78
CA TYR A 256 1.81 -14.35 24.47
C TYR A 256 2.29 -15.26 23.34
N TYR A 257 1.47 -15.35 22.30
CA TYR A 257 1.90 -15.81 20.99
C TYR A 257 2.07 -14.60 20.04
N LEU A 258 2.96 -14.76 19.07
CA LEU A 258 3.13 -13.82 17.95
C LEU A 258 2.42 -14.38 16.71
N ARG A 259 1.56 -13.60 16.11
CA ARG A 259 0.90 -13.92 14.83
C ARG A 259 1.13 -12.86 13.76
N LYS A 260 0.94 -13.22 12.52
CA LYS A 260 0.86 -12.25 11.43
C LYS A 260 -0.40 -11.38 11.53
N TYR A 261 -0.38 -10.21 10.87
CA TYR A 261 -1.62 -9.47 10.62
C TYR A 261 -2.60 -10.37 9.86
N THR A 262 -3.88 -10.29 10.16
CA THR A 262 -4.93 -10.88 9.31
C THR A 262 -5.01 -10.13 7.98
N VAL A 263 -5.74 -10.68 7.01
CA VAL A 263 -5.96 -9.99 5.74
C VAL A 263 -6.70 -8.67 5.95
N ASN A 264 -7.69 -8.64 6.86
CA ASN A 264 -8.42 -7.42 7.20
C ASN A 264 -7.53 -6.37 7.89
N GLU A 265 -6.68 -6.78 8.83
CA GLU A 265 -5.71 -5.86 9.44
C GLU A 265 -4.73 -5.30 8.39
N ALA A 266 -4.30 -6.13 7.44
CA ALA A 266 -3.47 -5.69 6.31
C ALA A 266 -4.22 -4.72 5.37
N CYS A 267 -5.51 -4.96 5.11
CA CYS A 267 -6.38 -4.02 4.40
C CYS A 267 -6.46 -2.67 5.13
N ARG A 268 -6.71 -2.71 6.45
CA ARG A 268 -6.78 -1.49 7.29
C ARG A 268 -5.46 -0.72 7.34
N LEU A 269 -4.30 -1.39 7.27
CA LEU A 269 -3.00 -0.72 7.12
C LEU A 269 -2.91 0.08 5.81
N GLN A 270 -3.55 -0.36 4.74
CA GLN A 270 -3.66 0.38 3.48
C GLN A 270 -4.92 1.25 3.41
N THR A 271 -5.67 1.35 4.50
CA THR A 271 -6.96 2.06 4.58
C THR A 271 -7.99 1.56 3.55
N LEU A 272 -7.88 0.28 3.16
CA LEU A 272 -8.87 -0.45 2.39
C LEU A 272 -10.02 -0.93 3.28
N PRO A 273 -11.22 -1.16 2.74
CA PRO A 273 -12.32 -1.80 3.47
C PRO A 273 -11.96 -3.23 3.90
N ASP A 274 -12.60 -3.70 4.98
CA ASP A 274 -12.53 -5.12 5.36
C ASP A 274 -13.08 -6.01 4.23
N ASN A 275 -12.54 -7.22 4.12
CA ASN A 275 -12.91 -8.20 3.10
C ASN A 275 -12.69 -7.75 1.65
N TYR A 276 -11.96 -6.68 1.40
CA TYR A 276 -11.72 -6.17 0.06
C TYR A 276 -11.09 -7.21 -0.87
N CYS A 277 -10.20 -8.06 -0.34
CA CYS A 277 -9.50 -9.09 -1.10
C CYS A 277 -10.14 -10.50 -0.99
N ARG A 278 -11.43 -10.62 -0.65
CA ARG A 278 -12.13 -11.89 -0.42
C ARG A 278 -12.15 -12.84 -1.63
N ALA A 279 -11.99 -12.32 -2.83
CA ALA A 279 -12.04 -13.11 -4.08
C ALA A 279 -10.79 -13.96 -4.35
N VAL A 280 -9.74 -13.83 -3.52
CA VAL A 280 -8.47 -14.53 -3.69
C VAL A 280 -8.00 -15.17 -2.39
N SER A 281 -6.98 -16.04 -2.48
CA SER A 281 -6.35 -16.62 -1.28
C SER A 281 -5.59 -15.56 -0.48
N ASP A 282 -5.40 -15.80 0.83
CA ASP A 282 -4.61 -14.93 1.71
C ASP A 282 -3.25 -14.55 1.12
N THR A 283 -2.55 -15.51 0.50
CA THR A 283 -1.25 -15.26 -0.14
C THR A 283 -1.35 -14.19 -1.22
N GLN A 284 -2.35 -14.28 -2.07
CA GLN A 284 -2.58 -13.31 -3.15
C GLN A 284 -3.13 -11.98 -2.60
N ALA A 285 -3.96 -12.05 -1.54
CA ALA A 285 -4.43 -10.86 -0.84
C ALA A 285 -3.24 -10.03 -0.28
N TYR A 286 -2.32 -10.65 0.47
CA TYR A 286 -1.14 -9.94 0.96
C TYR A 286 -0.25 -9.40 -0.17
N LYS A 287 -0.15 -10.12 -1.30
CA LYS A 287 0.60 -9.64 -2.47
C LYS A 287 -0.04 -8.39 -3.05
N GLY A 288 -1.35 -8.41 -3.29
CA GLY A 288 -2.10 -7.26 -3.82
C GLY A 288 -2.09 -6.06 -2.87
N ILE A 289 -2.35 -6.27 -1.56
CA ILE A 289 -2.31 -5.24 -0.53
C ILE A 289 -0.91 -4.61 -0.42
N GLY A 290 0.15 -5.43 -0.42
CA GLY A 290 1.52 -4.96 -0.29
C GLY A 290 2.01 -4.15 -1.49
N ASN A 291 1.56 -4.49 -2.70
CA ASN A 291 1.81 -3.72 -3.92
C ASN A 291 0.91 -2.49 -4.03
N GLY A 292 -0.28 -2.52 -3.43
CA GLY A 292 -1.26 -1.45 -3.52
C GLY A 292 -0.85 -0.17 -2.81
N TRP A 293 -1.64 0.86 -3.01
CA TRP A 293 -1.48 2.17 -2.38
C TRP A 293 -2.19 2.25 -1.02
N THR A 294 -1.76 3.18 -0.18
CA THR A 294 -2.55 3.61 0.98
C THR A 294 -3.65 4.55 0.48
N ILE A 295 -4.90 4.10 0.57
CA ILE A 295 -6.04 4.79 -0.04
C ILE A 295 -6.18 6.24 0.45
N ASP A 296 -6.04 6.47 1.75
CA ASP A 296 -6.21 7.82 2.32
C ASP A 296 -5.13 8.81 1.87
N VAL A 297 -3.94 8.35 1.46
CA VAL A 297 -2.93 9.22 0.83
C VAL A 297 -3.39 9.62 -0.57
N ILE A 298 -3.85 8.66 -1.38
CA ILE A 298 -4.32 8.93 -2.73
C ILE A 298 -5.59 9.81 -2.69
N ALA A 299 -6.53 9.49 -1.81
CA ALA A 299 -7.73 10.29 -1.58
C ALA A 299 -7.37 11.74 -1.23
N HIS A 300 -6.41 11.94 -0.29
CA HIS A 300 -5.91 13.27 0.04
C HIS A 300 -5.37 14.03 -1.17
N ILE A 301 -4.57 13.38 -2.02
CA ILE A 301 -4.07 14.01 -3.25
C ILE A 301 -5.22 14.36 -4.19
N LEU A 302 -6.20 13.46 -4.35
CA LEU A 302 -7.34 13.65 -5.24
C LEU A 302 -8.34 14.73 -4.77
N THR A 303 -8.30 15.18 -3.51
CA THR A 303 -9.13 16.31 -3.05
C THR A 303 -8.88 17.58 -3.85
N GLY A 304 -7.67 17.77 -4.40
CA GLY A 304 -7.34 18.88 -5.29
C GLY A 304 -8.18 18.94 -6.58
N LEU A 305 -8.73 17.80 -7.01
CA LEU A 305 -9.66 17.74 -8.16
C LEU A 305 -11.04 18.30 -7.81
N ALA A 306 -11.55 18.01 -6.61
CA ALA A 306 -12.85 18.45 -6.15
C ALA A 306 -12.90 19.98 -5.95
N THR A 307 -11.83 20.56 -5.42
CA THR A 307 -11.72 22.02 -5.24
C THR A 307 -11.65 22.78 -6.58
N SER A 308 -11.08 22.15 -7.62
CA SER A 308 -10.97 22.75 -8.95
C SER A 308 -12.32 22.76 -9.73
N ALA A 309 -13.24 21.84 -9.41
CA ALA A 309 -14.51 21.72 -10.11
C ALA A 309 -15.62 22.61 -9.52
N THR A 310 -15.56 22.97 -8.24
CA THR A 310 -16.67 23.64 -7.52
C THR A 310 -16.31 25.00 -6.91
N GLY A 311 -15.04 25.36 -6.84
CA GLY A 311 -14.60 26.56 -6.13
C GLY A 311 -14.90 26.56 -4.61
N VAL A 312 -15.42 25.45 -4.08
CA VAL A 312 -15.75 25.27 -2.66
C VAL A 312 -14.79 24.26 -2.04
N PRO A 313 -14.19 24.54 -0.87
CA PRO A 313 -13.32 23.58 -0.19
C PRO A 313 -14.08 22.30 0.19
N TYR A 314 -13.46 21.17 -0.06
CA TYR A 314 -13.98 19.86 0.40
C TYR A 314 -14.02 19.83 1.93
N VAL A 315 -15.19 19.52 2.50
CA VAL A 315 -15.35 19.25 3.93
C VAL A 315 -15.40 17.74 4.13
N GLU A 316 -14.38 17.21 4.79
CA GLU A 316 -14.25 15.78 5.10
C GLU A 316 -15.50 15.29 5.87
N ARG A 317 -16.29 14.41 5.30
CA ARG A 317 -17.40 13.75 6.01
C ARG A 317 -16.77 12.74 6.99
N ARG A 318 -16.83 13.06 8.28
CA ARG A 318 -16.51 12.09 9.34
C ARG A 318 -17.53 10.95 9.23
N SER A 319 -17.05 9.74 8.98
CA SER A 319 -17.84 8.53 9.13
C SER A 319 -18.19 8.39 10.62
N ALA A 320 -19.49 8.32 10.89
CA ALA A 320 -20.03 8.03 12.22
C ALA A 320 -19.80 6.56 12.59
#